data_b06901a3050b660bb14ad5306fc1b573
#
_entry.id   b06901a3050b660bb14ad5306fc1b573
#
_cell.length_a   1.000
_cell.length_b   1.000
_cell.length_c   1.000
_cell.angle_alpha   90.00
_cell.angle_beta   90.00
_cell.angle_gamma   90.00
#
_symmetry.space_group_name_H-M   'P 1'
#
loop_
_entity.id
_entity.type
_entity.pdbx_description
1 polymer ?
#
loop_
_entity_poly.entity_id
_entity_poly.type
_entity_poly.pdbx_seq_one_letter_code
_entity_poly.pdbx_strand_id
1 'polypeptide(L)'
;MDPLDGTTNFLHGIPHWAISIALEHKKEIVAGIIYDPIKDELFSAQKGGGSWLNEQRLRVSNRTTFQEMLFSTGIPFGQNDNLQNSLSSIGNLMPSCSGIRRNGAAALDLAYVAAGRFDGFWEQNLSPWDMAAGIILVKEAGGILESIQPVCLLYTSDAAD
;
A
#
# COMPACT_ATOMS: atom_id res chain seq x y z
N MET A 1 0.25 1.70 -15.60
CA MET A 1 0.84 0.35 -15.41
C MET A 1 2.28 0.50 -14.96
N ASP A 2 2.67 -0.21 -13.93
CA ASP A 2 4.06 -0.45 -13.55
C ASP A 2 4.38 -1.93 -13.81
N PRO A 3 5.26 -2.23 -14.80
CA PRO A 3 5.59 -3.62 -15.13
C PRO A 3 6.52 -4.29 -14.12
N LEU A 4 7.17 -3.53 -13.25
CA LEU A 4 8.14 -4.03 -12.26
C LEU A 4 8.28 -3.08 -11.07
N ASP A 5 7.24 -3.00 -10.23
CA ASP A 5 7.33 -2.33 -8.93
C ASP A 5 8.27 -3.10 -7.99
N GLY A 6 9.15 -2.38 -7.31
CA GLY A 6 10.23 -2.99 -6.54
C GLY A 6 11.47 -3.31 -7.37
N THR A 7 11.78 -2.50 -8.39
CA THR A 7 12.93 -2.69 -9.30
C THR A 7 14.26 -2.90 -8.57
N THR A 8 14.50 -2.17 -7.49
CA THR A 8 15.72 -2.34 -6.67
C THR A 8 15.77 -3.74 -6.06
N ASN A 9 14.66 -4.22 -5.52
CA ASN A 9 14.55 -5.58 -4.98
C ASN A 9 14.88 -6.62 -6.07
N PHE A 10 14.26 -6.47 -7.24
CA PHE A 10 14.49 -7.36 -8.37
C PHE A 10 15.98 -7.42 -8.77
N LEU A 11 16.62 -6.26 -8.93
CA LEU A 11 18.04 -6.17 -9.30
C LEU A 11 18.98 -6.80 -8.27
N HIS A 12 18.58 -6.78 -6.98
CA HIS A 12 19.36 -7.38 -5.90
C HIS A 12 18.95 -8.83 -5.58
N GLY A 13 18.06 -9.44 -6.37
CA GLY A 13 17.59 -10.81 -6.13
C GLY A 13 16.72 -10.98 -4.89
N ILE A 14 16.14 -9.88 -4.39
CA ILE A 14 15.21 -9.92 -3.26
C ILE A 14 13.83 -10.31 -3.79
N PRO A 15 13.21 -11.41 -3.31
CA PRO A 15 11.97 -11.95 -3.86
C PRO A 15 10.74 -11.16 -3.37
N HIS A 16 10.69 -9.85 -3.65
CA HIS A 16 9.59 -8.97 -3.26
C HIS A 16 9.45 -7.83 -4.29
N TRP A 17 8.65 -8.07 -5.31
CA TRP A 17 8.36 -7.16 -6.41
C TRP A 17 7.05 -7.58 -7.09
N ALA A 18 6.43 -6.70 -7.85
CA ALA A 18 5.13 -6.96 -8.46
C ALA A 18 4.94 -6.31 -9.82
N ILE A 19 3.91 -6.78 -10.52
CA ILE A 19 3.32 -6.11 -11.69
C ILE A 19 2.06 -5.41 -11.21
N SER A 20 1.93 -4.10 -11.51
CA SER A 20 0.78 -3.28 -11.11
C SER A 20 0.10 -2.69 -12.35
N ILE A 21 -1.20 -2.98 -12.52
CA ILE A 21 -2.00 -2.50 -13.65
C ILE A 21 -3.30 -1.92 -13.14
N ALA A 22 -3.63 -0.70 -13.54
CA ALA A 22 -4.91 -0.06 -13.24
C ALA A 22 -5.61 0.40 -14.51
N LEU A 23 -6.92 0.38 -14.49
CA LEU A 23 -7.79 0.94 -15.51
C LEU A 23 -8.46 2.20 -14.97
N GLU A 24 -8.17 3.32 -15.65
CA GLU A 24 -8.87 4.58 -15.42
C GLU A 24 -9.95 4.80 -16.49
N HIS A 25 -11.15 5.16 -16.07
CA HIS A 25 -12.23 5.60 -16.93
C HIS A 25 -12.82 6.92 -16.41
N LYS A 26 -12.85 7.95 -17.25
CA LYS A 26 -13.36 9.30 -16.91
C LYS A 26 -12.72 9.88 -15.64
N LYS A 27 -11.40 9.76 -15.51
CA LYS A 27 -10.58 10.22 -14.37
C LYS A 27 -10.88 9.48 -13.04
N GLU A 28 -11.47 8.31 -13.12
CA GLU A 28 -11.71 7.46 -11.96
C GLU A 28 -11.07 6.09 -12.19
N ILE A 29 -10.37 5.58 -11.18
CA ILE A 29 -9.84 4.21 -11.23
C ILE A 29 -11.01 3.24 -11.02
N VAL A 30 -11.28 2.42 -12.03
CA VAL A 30 -12.43 1.50 -12.05
C VAL A 30 -12.05 0.04 -11.89
N ALA A 31 -10.80 -0.32 -12.14
CA ALA A 31 -10.27 -1.65 -11.91
C ALA A 31 -8.75 -1.59 -11.64
N GLY A 32 -8.24 -2.58 -10.94
CA GLY A 32 -6.82 -2.71 -10.67
C GLY A 32 -6.43 -4.15 -10.36
N ILE A 33 -5.22 -4.51 -10.75
CA ILE A 33 -4.58 -5.76 -10.38
C ILE A 33 -3.13 -5.49 -9.92
N ILE A 34 -2.70 -6.24 -8.93
CA ILE A 34 -1.31 -6.31 -8.49
C ILE A 34 -0.96 -7.79 -8.39
N TYR A 35 0.08 -8.21 -9.09
CA TYR A 35 0.50 -9.60 -9.10
C TYR A 35 1.92 -9.75 -8.55
N ASP A 36 2.05 -10.51 -7.47
CA ASP A 36 3.32 -10.97 -6.92
C ASP A 36 3.65 -12.35 -7.52
N PRO A 37 4.55 -12.44 -8.50
CA PRO A 37 4.85 -13.71 -9.16
C PRO A 37 5.70 -14.66 -8.31
N ILE A 38 6.29 -14.17 -7.23
CA ILE A 38 7.09 -14.99 -6.32
C ILE A 38 6.20 -15.82 -5.41
N LYS A 39 5.10 -15.21 -4.94
CA LYS A 39 4.14 -15.86 -4.05
C LYS A 39 2.92 -16.43 -4.78
N ASP A 40 2.83 -16.18 -6.09
CA ASP A 40 1.65 -16.49 -6.91
C ASP A 40 0.37 -15.87 -6.31
N GLU A 41 0.47 -14.61 -5.91
CA GLU A 41 -0.61 -13.83 -5.31
C GLU A 41 -1.13 -12.80 -6.30
N LEU A 42 -2.34 -12.98 -6.80
CA LEU A 42 -3.05 -12.03 -7.64
C LEU A 42 -4.08 -11.26 -6.82
N PHE A 43 -3.76 -10.01 -6.52
CA PHE A 43 -4.69 -9.06 -5.93
C PHE A 43 -5.47 -8.37 -7.06
N SER A 44 -6.78 -8.33 -6.95
CA SER A 44 -7.66 -7.71 -7.96
C SER A 44 -8.83 -6.97 -7.33
N ALA A 45 -9.23 -5.87 -7.93
CA ALA A 45 -10.44 -5.14 -7.55
C ALA A 45 -11.12 -4.51 -8.76
N GLN A 46 -12.44 -4.41 -8.68
CA GLN A 46 -13.27 -3.67 -9.59
C GLN A 46 -14.24 -2.82 -8.78
N LYS A 47 -14.49 -1.60 -9.22
CA LYS A 47 -15.42 -0.67 -8.56
C LYS A 47 -16.79 -1.31 -8.32
N GLY A 48 -17.21 -1.38 -7.05
CA GLY A 48 -18.44 -2.05 -6.61
C GLY A 48 -18.37 -3.58 -6.59
N GLY A 49 -17.24 -4.18 -7.01
CA GLY A 49 -17.06 -5.64 -7.06
C GLY A 49 -16.32 -6.22 -5.86
N GLY A 50 -15.77 -5.34 -5.02
CA GLY A 50 -14.90 -5.74 -3.91
C GLY A 50 -13.46 -6.00 -4.33
N SER A 51 -12.63 -6.30 -3.34
CA SER A 51 -11.21 -6.63 -3.51
C SER A 51 -10.96 -8.10 -3.22
N TRP A 52 -10.05 -8.72 -3.96
CA TRP A 52 -9.82 -10.15 -3.96
C TRP A 52 -8.34 -10.48 -3.99
N LEU A 53 -7.94 -11.54 -3.28
CA LEU A 53 -6.65 -12.22 -3.43
C LEU A 53 -6.93 -13.60 -3.98
N ASN A 54 -6.53 -13.85 -5.23
CA ASN A 54 -6.92 -15.03 -5.98
C ASN A 54 -8.46 -15.15 -5.94
N GLU A 55 -9.02 -16.15 -5.28
CA GLU A 55 -10.47 -16.38 -5.15
C GLU A 55 -11.03 -15.93 -3.77
N GLN A 56 -10.20 -15.40 -2.88
CA GLN A 56 -10.60 -14.98 -1.54
C GLN A 56 -10.92 -13.49 -1.49
N ARG A 57 -12.12 -13.15 -1.00
CA ARG A 57 -12.51 -11.76 -0.81
C ARG A 57 -11.69 -11.11 0.31
N LEU A 58 -11.13 -9.96 0.03
CA LEU A 58 -10.34 -9.20 0.97
C LEU A 58 -11.17 -8.24 1.81
N ARG A 59 -10.65 -7.95 2.99
CA ARG A 59 -11.04 -6.86 3.87
C ARG A 59 -9.78 -6.31 4.52
N VAL A 60 -9.76 -4.99 4.72
CA VAL A 60 -8.73 -4.35 5.54
C VAL A 60 -8.78 -4.89 6.97
N SER A 61 -7.71 -4.69 7.70
CA SER A 61 -7.61 -5.08 9.11
C SER A 61 -8.73 -4.46 9.95
N ASN A 62 -9.16 -5.17 10.97
CA ASN A 62 -10.07 -4.69 12.01
C ASN A 62 -9.38 -4.46 13.37
N ARG A 63 -8.04 -4.37 13.39
CA ARG A 63 -7.28 -4.06 14.61
C ARG A 63 -7.57 -2.61 15.00
N THR A 64 -7.86 -2.39 16.29
CA THR A 64 -8.17 -1.07 16.85
C THR A 64 -7.12 -0.59 17.85
N THR A 65 -6.21 -1.48 18.24
CA THR A 65 -5.18 -1.19 19.23
C THR A 65 -3.84 -0.94 18.52
N PHE A 66 -3.29 0.24 18.67
CA PHE A 66 -2.05 0.64 18.00
C PHE A 66 -0.88 -0.34 18.24
N GLN A 67 -0.77 -0.89 19.44
CA GLN A 67 0.28 -1.86 19.80
C GLN A 67 0.23 -3.15 18.98
N GLU A 68 -0.92 -3.48 18.40
CA GLU A 68 -1.09 -4.66 17.53
C GLU A 68 -0.92 -4.34 16.05
N MET A 69 -0.92 -3.04 15.70
CA MET A 69 -0.86 -2.60 14.31
C MET A 69 0.55 -2.71 13.73
N LEU A 70 0.61 -3.20 12.50
CA LEU A 70 1.81 -3.29 11.69
C LEU A 70 1.69 -2.37 10.48
N PHE A 71 2.64 -1.48 10.33
CA PHE A 71 2.66 -0.49 9.27
C PHE A 71 3.72 -0.79 8.21
N SER A 72 3.56 -0.23 7.03
CA SER A 72 4.63 -0.14 6.02
C SER A 72 4.81 1.29 5.54
N THR A 73 6.00 1.57 5.03
CA THR A 73 6.37 2.88 4.50
C THR A 73 7.45 2.77 3.44
N GLY A 74 7.52 3.77 2.56
CA GLY A 74 8.68 4.04 1.74
C GLY A 74 9.45 5.25 2.26
N ILE A 75 10.74 5.25 1.99
CA ILE A 75 11.62 6.38 2.28
C ILE A 75 12.14 6.88 0.94
N PRO A 76 11.96 8.16 0.60
CA PRO A 76 12.46 8.72 -0.64
C PRO A 76 13.96 8.51 -0.81
N PHE A 77 14.39 8.15 -2.03
CA PHE A 77 15.80 8.05 -2.38
C PHE A 77 16.37 9.42 -2.71
N GLY A 78 17.64 9.63 -2.36
CA GLY A 78 18.40 10.83 -2.69
C GLY A 78 18.43 11.90 -1.59
N GLN A 79 19.05 13.03 -1.91
CA GLN A 79 19.10 14.20 -1.03
C GLN A 79 17.78 14.97 -1.15
N ASN A 80 16.81 14.62 -0.33
CA ASN A 80 15.51 15.28 -0.29
C ASN A 80 15.31 15.93 1.08
N ASP A 81 14.81 17.14 1.12
CA ASP A 81 14.39 17.85 2.35
C ASP A 81 13.34 17.08 3.16
N ASN A 82 12.72 16.08 2.54
CA ASN A 82 11.69 15.23 3.15
C ASN A 82 12.23 14.03 3.95
N LEU A 83 13.54 13.71 3.86
CA LEU A 83 14.10 12.57 4.58
C LEU A 83 13.91 12.71 6.11
N GLN A 84 14.16 13.92 6.63
CA GLN A 84 14.02 14.19 8.05
C GLN A 84 12.58 14.05 8.54
N ASN A 85 11.62 14.47 7.72
CA ASN A 85 10.19 14.30 8.00
C ASN A 85 9.77 12.82 8.01
N SER A 86 10.27 12.04 7.05
CA SER A 86 10.02 10.59 6.99
C SER A 86 10.60 9.87 8.21
N LEU A 87 11.84 10.19 8.60
CA LEU A 87 12.47 9.61 9.80
C LEU A 87 11.74 10.02 11.08
N SER A 88 11.29 11.26 11.18
CA SER A 88 10.51 11.75 12.32
C SER A 88 9.16 11.03 12.42
N SER A 89 8.48 10.80 11.31
CA SER A 89 7.22 10.05 11.28
C SER A 89 7.41 8.62 11.77
N ILE A 90 8.45 7.95 11.30
CA ILE A 90 8.82 6.59 11.77
C ILE A 90 9.13 6.62 13.26
N GLY A 91 9.99 7.57 13.71
CA GLY A 91 10.42 7.67 15.11
C GLY A 91 9.25 7.92 16.07
N ASN A 92 8.25 8.70 15.65
CA ASN A 92 7.07 8.99 16.46
C ASN A 92 6.10 7.80 16.54
N LEU A 93 5.95 7.04 15.47
CA LEU A 93 5.00 5.93 15.41
C LEU A 93 5.55 4.63 15.99
N MET A 94 6.85 4.35 15.78
CA MET A 94 7.48 3.07 16.12
C MET A 94 7.31 2.64 17.59
N PRO A 95 7.39 3.52 18.59
CA PRO A 95 7.21 3.11 19.99
C PRO A 95 5.79 2.64 20.34
N SER A 96 4.81 2.99 19.53
CA SER A 96 3.39 2.77 19.82
C SER A 96 2.77 1.60 19.04
N CYS A 97 3.48 1.03 18.06
CA CYS A 97 2.94 0.00 17.18
C CYS A 97 3.73 -1.31 17.26
N SER A 98 3.19 -2.36 16.65
CA SER A 98 3.84 -3.67 16.55
C SER A 98 5.12 -3.64 15.70
N GLY A 99 5.22 -2.68 14.81
CA GLY A 99 6.40 -2.46 13.99
C GLY A 99 6.11 -1.73 12.68
N ILE A 100 7.19 -1.36 11.99
CA ILE A 100 7.15 -0.71 10.69
C ILE A 100 8.00 -1.52 9.71
N ARG A 101 7.50 -1.69 8.50
CA ARG A 101 8.18 -2.38 7.40
C ARG A 101 8.57 -1.38 6.31
N ARG A 102 9.71 -1.61 5.68
CA ARG A 102 10.16 -0.88 4.50
C ARG A 102 10.54 -1.92 3.45
N ASN A 103 9.53 -2.44 2.75
CA ASN A 103 9.70 -3.60 1.85
C ASN A 103 10.22 -3.21 0.47
N GLY A 104 9.98 -1.97 0.02
CA GLY A 104 10.52 -1.43 -1.24
C GLY A 104 9.74 -1.81 -2.49
N ALA A 105 8.43 -2.10 -2.34
CA ALA A 105 7.47 -2.31 -3.42
C ALA A 105 6.12 -1.73 -2.99
N ALA A 106 5.86 -0.48 -3.40
CA ALA A 106 4.69 0.29 -2.93
C ALA A 106 3.36 -0.37 -3.33
N ALA A 107 3.28 -0.97 -4.51
CA ALA A 107 2.10 -1.68 -4.95
C ALA A 107 1.78 -2.87 -4.03
N LEU A 108 2.79 -3.65 -3.61
CA LEU A 108 2.59 -4.75 -2.66
C LEU A 108 2.24 -4.25 -1.26
N ASP A 109 2.82 -3.15 -0.81
CA ASP A 109 2.48 -2.55 0.47
C ASP A 109 0.99 -2.16 0.51
N LEU A 110 0.46 -1.55 -0.56
CA LEU A 110 -0.96 -1.24 -0.73
C LEU A 110 -1.85 -2.49 -0.81
N ALA A 111 -1.42 -3.50 -1.56
CA ALA A 111 -2.13 -4.78 -1.64
C ALA A 111 -2.20 -5.47 -0.26
N TYR A 112 -1.16 -5.37 0.55
CA TYR A 112 -1.13 -5.93 1.89
C TYR A 112 -2.00 -5.15 2.88
N VAL A 113 -2.18 -3.83 2.70
CA VAL A 113 -3.20 -3.07 3.44
C VAL A 113 -4.60 -3.57 3.06
N ALA A 114 -4.90 -3.72 1.77
CA ALA A 114 -6.19 -4.25 1.32
C ALA A 114 -6.49 -5.66 1.84
N ALA A 115 -5.44 -6.47 2.05
CA ALA A 115 -5.53 -7.82 2.61
C ALA A 115 -5.53 -7.88 4.14
N GLY A 116 -5.47 -6.74 4.85
CA GLY A 116 -5.40 -6.68 6.32
C GLY A 116 -4.10 -7.23 6.91
N ARG A 117 -3.07 -7.42 6.09
CA ARG A 117 -1.72 -7.82 6.53
C ARG A 117 -0.99 -6.64 7.18
N PHE A 118 -1.16 -5.44 6.61
CA PHE A 118 -0.77 -4.17 7.19
C PHE A 118 -1.99 -3.38 7.60
N ASP A 119 -1.82 -2.58 8.63
CA ASP A 119 -2.87 -1.72 9.17
C ASP A 119 -2.83 -0.31 8.56
N GLY A 120 -1.72 0.04 7.94
CA GLY A 120 -1.56 1.29 7.20
C GLY A 120 -0.25 1.33 6.42
N PHE A 121 -0.25 2.22 5.43
CA PHE A 121 0.90 2.50 4.58
C PHE A 121 0.98 4.00 4.30
N TRP A 122 2.18 4.53 4.30
CA TRP A 122 2.43 5.90 3.84
C TRP A 122 3.74 5.98 3.08
N GLU A 123 3.76 6.76 2.02
CA GLU A 123 4.96 7.06 1.24
C GLU A 123 4.80 8.39 0.53
N GLN A 124 5.89 9.12 0.35
CA GLN A 124 5.95 10.38 -0.37
C GLN A 124 6.51 10.18 -1.78
N ASN A 125 6.11 11.06 -2.70
CA ASN A 125 6.65 11.13 -4.06
C ASN A 125 6.40 9.87 -4.91
N LEU A 126 5.33 9.13 -4.63
CA LEU A 126 4.90 8.04 -5.49
C LEU A 126 4.34 8.55 -6.81
N SER A 127 4.63 7.83 -7.88
CA SER A 127 4.03 8.07 -9.19
C SER A 127 2.62 7.47 -9.27
N PRO A 128 1.76 7.97 -10.17
CA PRO A 128 0.41 7.43 -10.33
C PRO A 128 0.37 5.93 -10.61
N TRP A 129 1.34 5.39 -11.32
CA TRP A 129 1.41 3.96 -11.65
C TRP A 129 1.77 3.09 -10.46
N ASP A 130 2.46 3.62 -9.44
CA ASP A 130 2.78 2.92 -8.20
C ASP A 130 1.53 2.72 -7.33
N MET A 131 0.58 3.67 -7.40
CA MET A 131 -0.56 3.74 -6.49
C MET A 131 -1.89 3.29 -7.10
N ALA A 132 -2.11 3.50 -8.40
CA ALA A 132 -3.45 3.44 -8.98
C ALA A 132 -4.18 2.11 -8.73
N ALA A 133 -3.50 0.98 -8.91
CA ALA A 133 -4.10 -0.32 -8.62
C ALA A 133 -4.33 -0.54 -7.12
N GLY A 134 -3.39 -0.12 -6.28
CA GLY A 134 -3.52 -0.21 -4.83
C GLY A 134 -4.67 0.62 -4.27
N ILE A 135 -4.91 1.80 -4.84
CA ILE A 135 -6.03 2.68 -4.46
C ILE A 135 -7.37 1.97 -4.56
N ILE A 136 -7.66 1.34 -5.69
CA ILE A 136 -8.94 0.65 -5.81
C ILE A 136 -9.00 -0.62 -4.97
N LEU A 137 -7.88 -1.35 -4.81
CA LEU A 137 -7.81 -2.51 -3.92
C LEU A 137 -8.18 -2.13 -2.48
N VAL A 138 -7.57 -1.07 -1.95
CA VAL A 138 -7.82 -0.61 -0.57
C VAL A 138 -9.25 -0.12 -0.41
N LYS A 139 -9.77 0.71 -1.34
CA LYS A 139 -11.17 1.20 -1.32
C LYS A 139 -12.18 0.06 -1.31
N GLU A 140 -12.04 -0.90 -2.21
CA GLU A 140 -12.96 -2.03 -2.35
C GLU A 140 -12.82 -3.05 -1.22
N ALA A 141 -11.72 -3.03 -0.47
CA ALA A 141 -11.53 -3.78 0.76
C ALA A 141 -12.13 -3.08 2.01
N GLY A 142 -12.60 -1.82 1.87
CA GLY A 142 -13.17 -1.03 2.95
C GLY A 142 -12.18 -0.13 3.69
N GLY A 143 -11.00 0.10 3.12
CA GLY A 143 -10.00 1.01 3.66
C GLY A 143 -10.23 2.46 3.27
N ILE A 144 -9.59 3.36 4.01
CA ILE A 144 -9.64 4.81 3.82
C ILE A 144 -8.37 5.27 3.11
N LEU A 145 -8.51 6.21 2.20
CA LEU A 145 -7.43 6.81 1.44
C LEU A 145 -7.45 8.32 1.65
N GLU A 146 -6.37 8.85 2.18
CA GLU A 146 -6.21 10.29 2.36
C GLU A 146 -4.96 10.78 1.63
N SER A 147 -5.07 11.96 1.01
CA SER A 147 -3.92 12.70 0.50
C SER A 147 -3.52 13.73 1.54
N ILE A 148 -2.45 13.46 2.26
CA ILE A 148 -1.83 14.45 3.13
C ILE A 148 -0.76 15.14 2.29
N GLN A 149 -1.00 16.40 1.91
CA GLN A 149 0.06 17.16 1.26
C GLN A 149 1.19 17.43 2.27
N PRO A 150 2.40 16.97 1.97
CA PRO A 150 2.91 16.25 0.81
C PRO A 150 2.91 14.71 0.92
N VAL A 151 2.08 14.10 1.78
CA VAL A 151 2.10 12.65 2.09
C VAL A 151 0.75 12.01 1.75
N CYS A 152 0.76 10.84 1.13
CA CYS A 152 -0.42 9.97 1.04
C CYS A 152 -0.45 9.05 2.26
N LEU A 153 -1.50 9.14 3.07
CA LEU A 153 -1.71 8.28 4.24
C LEU A 153 -2.92 7.38 3.99
N LEU A 154 -2.75 6.11 4.26
CA LEU A 154 -3.81 5.11 4.12
C LEU A 154 -4.10 4.50 5.48
N TYR A 155 -5.34 4.58 5.93
CA TYR A 155 -5.80 3.98 7.18
C TYR A 155 -6.78 2.85 6.94
N THR A 156 -6.82 1.94 7.87
CA THR A 156 -7.81 0.87 7.92
C THR A 156 -8.84 1.20 9.00
N SER A 157 -10.11 1.30 8.58
CA SER A 157 -11.34 1.38 9.35
C SER A 157 -11.65 2.64 10.18
N ASP A 158 -12.96 2.94 10.23
CA ASP A 158 -13.60 3.86 11.18
C ASP A 158 -13.30 3.47 12.63
N ALA A 159 -12.33 4.13 13.23
CA ALA A 159 -12.23 4.27 14.66
C ALA A 159 -12.86 5.62 15.06
N ALA A 160 -14.12 5.80 14.68
CA ALA A 160 -14.90 6.96 15.10
C ALA A 160 -16.35 6.51 15.31
N ASP A 161 -16.61 6.05 16.55
CA ASP A 161 -17.81 6.37 17.37
C ASP A 161 -17.50 6.02 18.83
#